data_3db84a4b382d0726d0e35bbaeb3d3c18
#
_entry.id   3db84a4b382d0726d0e35bbaeb3d3c18
#
_cell.length_a   1.000
_cell.length_b   1.000
_cell.length_c   1.000
_cell.angle_alpha   90.00
_cell.angle_beta   90.00
_cell.angle_gamma   90.00
#
_symmetry.space_group_name_H-M   'P 1'
#
loop_
_entity.id
_entity.type
_entity.pdbx_description
1 polymer ?
#
loop_
_entity_poly.entity_id
_entity_poly.type
_entity_poly.pdbx_seq_one_letter_code
_entity_poly.pdbx_strand_id
1 'polypeptide(L)'
;MTTEVLASRQTKARDIERDAHISAWSPLALAERARLPDSLIRLGIRRLCAERLRTERGGNLESAWERFRTVLGDLGTSSIAIETEAANAQHYELPPRFFELCLGHRLKYSSCFWDETTADLDAAEERMLCLYAERAQLADGQHILELGCGWGSLTLWMAERYPHSRITAVSNSRPQREFIEARCRDRGFANVRVITEDINRLQLSSTQFDRVVSIEMFEHVRNYEHLLLRIADWLRPGGKLFVHIFCHRELMYPFETDGKDDWMGKYFFTGGLMPAADTLLHFQRDLNIEEQWRLSGTHYEKTANAWLVNQDRH
;
A
#
# COMPACT_ATOMS: atom_id res chain seq x y z
N MET A 1 4.69 -26.61 -23.95
CA MET A 1 4.63 -26.60 -22.48
C MET A 1 5.88 -27.29 -22.00
N THR A 2 6.87 -26.51 -21.56
CA THR A 2 8.20 -26.99 -21.23
C THR A 2 8.24 -27.58 -19.81
N THR A 3 9.13 -28.52 -19.59
CA THR A 3 9.35 -29.29 -18.34
C THR A 3 9.50 -28.38 -17.09
N GLU A 4 9.95 -27.14 -17.26
CA GLU A 4 10.07 -26.13 -16.19
C GLU A 4 8.73 -25.64 -15.64
N VAL A 5 7.71 -25.50 -16.48
CA VAL A 5 6.36 -25.09 -16.03
C VAL A 5 5.67 -26.18 -15.21
N LEU A 6 5.96 -27.44 -15.51
CA LEU A 6 5.45 -28.60 -14.75
C LEU A 6 6.19 -28.73 -13.40
N ALA A 7 7.51 -28.46 -13.37
CA ALA A 7 8.29 -28.47 -12.14
C ALA A 7 7.84 -27.35 -11.16
N SER A 8 7.59 -26.14 -11.68
CA SER A 8 7.07 -25.01 -10.89
C SER A 8 5.69 -25.29 -10.29
N ARG A 9 4.78 -25.95 -11.05
CA ARG A 9 3.46 -26.35 -10.55
C ARG A 9 3.52 -27.47 -9.50
N GLN A 10 4.46 -28.40 -9.65
CA GLN A 10 4.68 -29.45 -8.64
C GLN A 10 5.32 -28.94 -7.36
N THR A 11 6.18 -27.93 -7.44
CA THR A 11 6.76 -27.26 -6.27
C THR A 11 5.67 -26.49 -5.52
N LYS A 12 4.85 -25.67 -6.22
CA LYS A 12 3.71 -24.97 -5.61
C LYS A 12 2.68 -25.92 -4.97
N ALA A 13 2.39 -27.06 -5.60
CA ALA A 13 1.47 -28.06 -5.03
C ALA A 13 2.06 -28.73 -3.77
N ARG A 14 3.38 -28.97 -3.73
CA ARG A 14 4.08 -29.51 -2.56
C ARG A 14 4.18 -28.50 -1.40
N ASP A 15 4.25 -27.22 -1.70
CA ASP A 15 4.30 -26.16 -0.68
C ASP A 15 2.90 -25.95 -0.06
N ILE A 16 1.84 -26.05 -0.85
CA ILE A 16 0.44 -26.07 -0.34
C ILE A 16 0.18 -27.33 0.53
N GLU A 17 0.74 -28.48 0.19
CA GLU A 17 0.65 -29.68 1.02
C GLU A 17 1.53 -29.62 2.27
N ARG A 18 2.65 -28.90 2.26
CA ARG A 18 3.47 -28.66 3.46
C ARG A 18 2.81 -27.75 4.49
N ASP A 19 2.03 -26.77 4.07
CA ASP A 19 1.24 -25.92 4.97
C ASP A 19 0.04 -26.68 5.59
N ALA A 20 -0.37 -27.82 5.05
CA ALA A 20 -1.39 -28.71 5.62
C ALA A 20 -1.00 -29.35 6.97
N HIS A 21 0.24 -29.17 7.45
CA HIS A 21 0.72 -29.64 8.76
C HIS A 21 0.82 -28.56 9.84
N ILE A 22 0.17 -27.41 9.68
CA ILE A 22 -0.11 -26.58 10.85
C ILE A 22 -1.07 -27.39 11.72
N SER A 23 -0.61 -27.87 12.88
CA SER A 23 -1.48 -28.58 13.83
C SER A 23 -2.77 -27.78 13.98
N ALA A 24 -3.92 -28.44 13.84
CA ALA A 24 -5.24 -27.82 14.03
C ALA A 24 -5.39 -27.09 15.37
N TRP A 25 -4.43 -27.27 16.27
CA TRP A 25 -4.31 -26.70 17.61
C TRP A 25 -3.17 -25.67 17.72
N SER A 26 -2.57 -25.22 16.61
CA SER A 26 -1.59 -24.12 16.70
C SER A 26 -2.29 -22.82 17.12
N PRO A 27 -1.61 -21.92 17.85
CA PRO A 27 -2.18 -20.62 18.23
C PRO A 27 -2.70 -19.83 17.02
N LEU A 28 -2.01 -19.92 15.88
CA LEU A 28 -2.40 -19.27 14.63
C LEU A 28 -3.70 -19.87 14.07
N ALA A 29 -3.81 -21.20 13.98
CA ALA A 29 -5.02 -21.87 13.50
C ALA A 29 -6.24 -21.63 14.42
N LEU A 30 -6.01 -21.44 15.72
CA LEU A 30 -7.07 -21.08 16.68
C LEU A 30 -7.50 -19.62 16.51
N ALA A 31 -6.56 -18.71 16.20
CA ALA A 31 -6.86 -17.31 15.92
C ALA A 31 -7.67 -17.17 14.61
N GLU A 32 -7.25 -17.83 13.53
CA GLU A 32 -7.95 -17.85 12.24
C GLU A 32 -9.38 -18.40 12.32
N ARG A 33 -9.63 -19.32 13.27
CA ARG A 33 -10.97 -19.87 13.54
C ARG A 33 -11.78 -19.05 14.54
N ALA A 34 -11.33 -17.84 14.87
CA ALA A 34 -11.95 -16.99 15.91
C ALA A 34 -12.17 -17.70 17.26
N ARG A 35 -11.25 -18.60 17.65
CA ARG A 35 -11.33 -19.36 18.92
C ARG A 35 -10.46 -18.78 20.02
N LEU A 36 -9.75 -17.70 19.76
CA LEU A 36 -8.96 -16.97 20.76
C LEU A 36 -9.59 -15.61 21.05
N PRO A 37 -9.62 -15.18 22.32
CA PRO A 37 -9.99 -13.83 22.66
C PRO A 37 -9.03 -12.81 22.03
N ASP A 38 -9.52 -11.64 21.62
CA ASP A 38 -8.73 -10.55 21.02
C ASP A 38 -7.51 -10.17 21.85
N SER A 39 -7.63 -10.20 23.18
CA SER A 39 -6.51 -9.88 24.07
C SER A 39 -5.32 -10.81 23.88
N LEU A 40 -5.55 -12.10 23.65
CA LEU A 40 -4.52 -13.09 23.38
C LEU A 40 -3.96 -12.94 21.97
N ILE A 41 -4.80 -12.66 20.98
CA ILE A 41 -4.37 -12.36 19.61
C ILE A 41 -3.47 -11.14 19.61
N ARG A 42 -3.87 -10.04 20.25
CA ARG A 42 -3.07 -8.81 20.39
C ARG A 42 -1.74 -9.05 21.13
N LEU A 43 -1.72 -9.90 22.13
CA LEU A 43 -0.48 -10.29 22.83
C LEU A 43 0.46 -11.04 21.88
N GLY A 44 -0.07 -12.00 21.12
CA GLY A 44 0.67 -12.74 20.09
C GLY A 44 1.28 -11.82 19.04
N ILE A 45 0.49 -10.90 18.49
CA ILE A 45 0.93 -9.92 17.50
C ILE A 45 2.09 -9.06 18.07
N ARG A 46 1.94 -8.52 19.28
CA ARG A 46 3.00 -7.74 19.92
C ARG A 46 4.30 -8.51 20.12
N ARG A 47 4.19 -9.81 20.46
CA ARG A 47 5.35 -10.68 20.58
C ARG A 47 6.05 -10.88 19.25
N LEU A 48 5.30 -11.19 18.18
CA LEU A 48 5.84 -11.36 16.83
C LEU A 48 6.50 -10.04 16.32
N CYS A 49 5.86 -8.89 16.56
CA CYS A 49 6.45 -7.59 16.24
C CYS A 49 7.76 -7.35 17.01
N ALA A 50 7.80 -7.67 18.31
CA ALA A 50 9.02 -7.51 19.11
C ALA A 50 10.14 -8.45 18.65
N GLU A 51 9.81 -9.65 18.24
CA GLU A 51 10.76 -10.62 17.67
C GLU A 51 11.29 -10.15 16.33
N ARG A 52 10.41 -9.70 15.41
CA ARG A 52 10.82 -9.08 14.14
C ARG A 52 11.78 -7.92 14.36
N LEU A 53 11.46 -6.99 15.22
CA LEU A 53 12.32 -5.84 15.54
C LEU A 53 13.69 -6.27 16.10
N ARG A 54 13.74 -7.33 16.90
CA ARG A 54 15.00 -7.86 17.43
C ARG A 54 15.84 -8.48 16.31
N THR A 55 15.22 -9.25 15.43
CA THR A 55 15.87 -9.89 14.28
C THR A 55 16.41 -8.83 13.32
N GLU A 56 15.60 -7.83 12.96
CA GLU A 56 15.99 -6.81 12.00
C GLU A 56 17.08 -5.86 12.53
N ARG A 57 17.09 -5.56 13.83
CA ARG A 57 18.17 -4.78 14.44
C ARG A 57 19.51 -5.53 14.45
N GLY A 58 19.49 -6.88 14.42
CA GLY A 58 20.71 -7.65 14.60
C GLY A 58 21.36 -7.41 15.96
N GLY A 59 22.54 -7.91 16.17
CA GLY A 59 23.26 -7.75 17.44
C GLY A 59 23.86 -6.37 17.66
N ASN A 60 24.09 -5.59 16.60
CA ASN A 60 24.77 -4.30 16.63
C ASN A 60 24.37 -3.41 15.44
N LEU A 61 24.82 -2.15 15.47
CA LEU A 61 24.53 -1.15 14.44
C LEU A 61 25.06 -1.53 13.07
N GLU A 62 26.28 -2.09 13.02
CA GLU A 62 26.93 -2.48 11.77
C GLU A 62 26.12 -3.56 11.05
N SER A 63 25.66 -4.58 11.75
CA SER A 63 24.82 -5.65 11.18
C SER A 63 23.48 -5.14 10.70
N ALA A 64 22.86 -4.19 11.40
CA ALA A 64 21.62 -3.54 10.96
C ALA A 64 21.83 -2.73 9.68
N TRP A 65 22.95 -2.01 9.60
CA TRP A 65 23.33 -1.22 8.44
C TRP A 65 23.66 -2.08 7.21
N GLU A 66 24.35 -3.20 7.40
CA GLU A 66 24.62 -4.15 6.32
C GLU A 66 23.33 -4.72 5.73
N ARG A 67 22.38 -5.12 6.56
CA ARG A 67 21.05 -5.56 6.09
C ARG A 67 20.32 -4.47 5.34
N PHE A 68 20.27 -3.26 5.89
CA PHE A 68 19.68 -2.11 5.22
C PHE A 68 20.28 -1.90 3.83
N ARG A 69 21.61 -1.92 3.71
CA ARG A 69 22.31 -1.77 2.43
C ARG A 69 22.03 -2.91 1.45
N THR A 70 21.88 -4.12 1.93
CA THR A 70 21.51 -5.28 1.09
C THR A 70 20.14 -5.07 0.47
N VAL A 71 19.13 -4.76 1.30
CA VAL A 71 17.76 -4.47 0.81
C VAL A 71 17.77 -3.26 -0.14
N LEU A 72 18.50 -2.20 0.20
CA LEU A 72 18.61 -1.02 -0.66
C LEU A 72 19.21 -1.36 -2.05
N GLY A 73 20.23 -2.24 -2.10
CA GLY A 73 20.80 -2.73 -3.35
C GLY A 73 19.78 -3.49 -4.20
N ASP A 74 18.95 -4.31 -3.58
CA ASP A 74 17.89 -5.07 -4.25
C ASP A 74 16.80 -4.17 -4.85
N LEU A 75 16.54 -3.02 -4.21
CA LEU A 75 15.56 -2.02 -4.69
C LEU A 75 15.98 -1.30 -6.00
N GLY A 76 17.22 -1.46 -6.45
CA GLY A 76 17.71 -0.91 -7.72
C GLY A 76 17.76 -1.91 -8.87
N THR A 77 17.63 -3.21 -8.60
CA THR A 77 17.93 -4.28 -9.59
C THR A 77 16.74 -5.15 -9.97
N SER A 78 15.68 -5.18 -9.17
CA SER A 78 14.48 -5.97 -9.42
C SER A 78 13.54 -5.33 -10.46
N SER A 79 12.44 -6.00 -10.82
CA SER A 79 11.28 -5.37 -11.48
C SER A 79 10.65 -4.32 -10.55
N ILE A 80 9.86 -3.38 -11.10
CA ILE A 80 9.26 -2.29 -10.30
C ILE A 80 8.41 -2.84 -9.17
N ALA A 81 7.57 -3.84 -9.45
CA ALA A 81 6.82 -4.57 -8.45
C ALA A 81 6.91 -6.07 -8.70
N ILE A 82 6.91 -6.85 -7.63
CA ILE A 82 6.89 -8.30 -7.66
C ILE A 82 5.57 -8.79 -7.06
N GLU A 83 5.15 -10.03 -7.41
CA GLU A 83 3.94 -10.67 -6.86
C GLU A 83 2.66 -9.80 -6.95
N THR A 84 2.54 -9.00 -8.02
CA THR A 84 1.40 -8.08 -8.22
C THR A 84 0.05 -8.80 -8.29
N GLU A 85 0.01 -10.05 -8.80
CA GLU A 85 -1.18 -10.89 -8.82
C GLU A 85 -1.55 -11.39 -7.40
N ALA A 86 -0.55 -11.76 -6.60
CA ALA A 86 -0.77 -12.19 -5.22
C ALA A 86 -1.28 -11.03 -4.35
N ALA A 87 -0.69 -9.83 -4.50
CA ALA A 87 -1.15 -8.63 -3.82
C ALA A 87 -2.61 -8.30 -4.18
N ASN A 88 -3.00 -8.44 -5.45
CA ASN A 88 -4.39 -8.28 -5.88
C ASN A 88 -5.34 -9.27 -5.19
N ALA A 89 -4.99 -10.56 -5.21
CA ALA A 89 -5.80 -11.61 -4.59
C ALA A 89 -5.98 -11.37 -3.09
N GLN A 90 -4.94 -10.93 -2.40
CA GLN A 90 -4.96 -10.70 -0.95
C GLN A 90 -5.73 -9.44 -0.53
N HIS A 91 -5.63 -8.36 -1.30
CA HIS A 91 -6.17 -7.06 -0.88
C HIS A 91 -7.47 -6.67 -1.58
N TYR A 92 -7.72 -7.13 -2.81
CA TYR A 92 -8.71 -6.50 -3.67
C TYR A 92 -9.75 -7.47 -4.27
N GLU A 93 -9.62 -8.79 -4.05
CA GLU A 93 -10.63 -9.77 -4.48
C GLU A 93 -11.82 -9.91 -3.53
N LEU A 94 -11.82 -9.17 -2.41
CA LEU A 94 -12.99 -9.06 -1.56
C LEU A 94 -14.09 -8.21 -2.24
N PRO A 95 -15.37 -8.58 -2.04
CA PRO A 95 -16.47 -7.80 -2.62
C PRO A 95 -16.40 -6.32 -2.17
N PRO A 96 -16.71 -5.34 -3.05
CA PRO A 96 -16.75 -3.93 -2.68
C PRO A 96 -17.58 -3.65 -1.42
N ARG A 97 -18.65 -4.43 -1.22
CA ARG A 97 -19.52 -4.32 -0.05
C ARG A 97 -18.78 -4.52 1.27
N PHE A 98 -17.76 -5.35 1.31
CA PHE A 98 -16.92 -5.50 2.50
C PHE A 98 -16.27 -4.16 2.89
N PHE A 99 -15.68 -3.48 1.92
CA PHE A 99 -15.03 -2.18 2.15
C PHE A 99 -16.03 -1.09 2.52
N GLU A 100 -17.22 -1.09 1.91
CA GLU A 100 -18.30 -0.17 2.26
C GLU A 100 -18.80 -0.35 3.71
N LEU A 101 -18.70 -1.56 4.26
CA LEU A 101 -19.11 -1.86 5.63
C LEU A 101 -18.00 -1.56 6.65
N CYS A 102 -16.73 -1.74 6.28
CA CYS A 102 -15.59 -1.60 7.19
C CYS A 102 -15.02 -0.18 7.22
N LEU A 103 -14.90 0.46 6.06
CA LEU A 103 -14.28 1.79 5.91
C LEU A 103 -15.28 2.92 6.18
N GLY A 104 -14.78 4.14 6.22
CA GLY A 104 -15.64 5.33 6.25
C GLY A 104 -16.21 5.66 4.86
N HIS A 105 -16.98 6.75 4.77
CA HIS A 105 -17.72 7.10 3.57
C HIS A 105 -16.84 7.44 2.35
N ARG A 106 -15.57 7.80 2.56
CA ARG A 106 -14.59 8.02 1.48
C ARG A 106 -13.87 6.74 1.05
N LEU A 107 -14.14 5.62 1.70
CA LEU A 107 -13.53 4.30 1.41
C LEU A 107 -11.99 4.34 1.41
N LYS A 108 -11.42 5.05 2.37
CA LYS A 108 -9.98 5.20 2.48
C LYS A 108 -9.34 3.98 3.14
N TYR A 109 -8.85 3.05 2.32
CA TYR A 109 -8.14 1.84 2.77
C TYR A 109 -6.65 2.11 2.97
N SER A 110 -6.35 3.12 3.78
CA SER A 110 -5.02 3.56 4.20
C SER A 110 -5.13 4.43 5.47
N SER A 111 -4.01 4.77 6.12
CA SER A 111 -4.03 5.55 7.37
C SER A 111 -4.79 6.87 7.23
N CYS A 112 -5.65 7.19 8.20
CA CYS A 112 -6.37 8.44 8.33
C CYS A 112 -5.66 9.40 9.30
N PHE A 113 -6.09 10.66 9.37
CA PHE A 113 -5.50 11.64 10.28
C PHE A 113 -6.45 11.95 11.44
N TRP A 114 -5.97 11.73 12.67
CA TRP A 114 -6.72 11.87 13.90
C TRP A 114 -6.09 12.94 14.77
N ASP A 115 -6.66 14.12 14.80
CA ASP A 115 -6.32 15.16 15.77
C ASP A 115 -7.34 15.19 16.93
N GLU A 116 -7.18 16.17 17.82
CA GLU A 116 -8.04 16.32 19.00
C GLU A 116 -9.48 16.67 18.65
N THR A 117 -9.75 17.16 17.43
CA THR A 117 -11.06 17.58 16.95
C THR A 117 -11.73 16.53 16.08
N THR A 118 -11.04 15.44 15.75
CA THR A 118 -11.55 14.36 14.87
C THR A 118 -12.51 13.47 15.65
N ALA A 119 -13.79 13.53 15.32
CA ALA A 119 -14.86 12.85 16.06
C ALA A 119 -14.98 11.36 15.70
N ASP A 120 -14.79 11.00 14.43
CA ASP A 120 -15.07 9.67 13.89
C ASP A 120 -14.19 9.36 12.67
N LEU A 121 -14.40 8.16 12.10
CA LEU A 121 -13.63 7.69 10.94
C LEU A 121 -13.86 8.56 9.70
N ASP A 122 -15.07 9.00 9.45
CA ASP A 122 -15.40 9.83 8.29
C ASP A 122 -14.67 11.18 8.34
N ALA A 123 -14.64 11.80 9.51
CA ALA A 123 -13.88 13.01 9.74
C ALA A 123 -12.36 12.77 9.58
N ALA A 124 -11.86 11.63 10.05
CA ALA A 124 -10.45 11.28 9.93
C ALA A 124 -10.03 11.04 8.47
N GLU A 125 -10.88 10.40 7.66
CA GLU A 125 -10.68 10.23 6.21
C GLU A 125 -10.61 11.60 5.51
N GLU A 126 -11.58 12.47 5.73
CA GLU A 126 -11.64 13.80 5.11
C GLU A 126 -10.42 14.66 5.49
N ARG A 127 -10.04 14.64 6.77
CA ARG A 127 -8.84 15.37 7.25
C ARG A 127 -7.57 14.91 6.55
N MET A 128 -7.39 13.61 6.36
CA MET A 128 -6.21 13.08 5.68
C MET A 128 -6.22 13.44 4.19
N LEU A 129 -7.37 13.38 3.52
CA LEU A 129 -7.49 13.77 2.11
C LEU A 129 -7.19 15.26 1.91
N CYS A 130 -7.68 16.13 2.81
CA CYS A 130 -7.32 17.55 2.82
C CYS A 130 -5.80 17.75 3.00
N LEU A 131 -5.19 17.00 3.92
CA LEU A 131 -3.76 17.07 4.17
C LEU A 131 -2.93 16.62 2.95
N TYR A 132 -3.40 15.60 2.23
CA TYR A 132 -2.77 15.18 0.97
C TYR A 132 -2.85 16.29 -0.07
N ALA A 133 -4.01 16.93 -0.24
CA ALA A 133 -4.20 18.00 -1.20
C ALA A 133 -3.29 19.19 -0.91
N GLU A 134 -3.16 19.58 0.35
CA GLU A 134 -2.27 20.65 0.81
C GLU A 134 -0.80 20.32 0.49
N ARG A 135 -0.32 19.16 0.94
CA ARG A 135 1.07 18.73 0.80
C ARG A 135 1.46 18.44 -0.65
N ALA A 136 0.58 17.84 -1.43
CA ALA A 136 0.76 17.61 -2.86
C ALA A 136 0.54 18.89 -3.68
N GLN A 137 0.11 19.99 -3.07
CA GLN A 137 -0.22 21.26 -3.74
C GLN A 137 -1.22 21.03 -4.89
N LEU A 138 -2.29 20.26 -4.61
CA LEU A 138 -3.34 20.01 -5.58
C LEU A 138 -4.20 21.26 -5.74
N ALA A 139 -4.52 21.58 -6.99
CA ALA A 139 -5.35 22.71 -7.36
C ALA A 139 -6.24 22.36 -8.55
N ASP A 140 -7.35 23.08 -8.70
CA ASP A 140 -8.23 22.88 -9.84
C ASP A 140 -7.55 23.26 -11.16
N GLY A 141 -7.89 22.56 -12.23
CA GLY A 141 -7.30 22.74 -13.57
C GLY A 141 -6.02 21.95 -13.82
N GLN A 142 -5.47 21.24 -12.84
CA GLN A 142 -4.29 20.40 -12.98
C GLN A 142 -4.58 19.08 -13.72
N HIS A 143 -3.55 18.53 -14.35
CA HIS A 143 -3.54 17.15 -14.83
C HIS A 143 -2.84 16.28 -13.78
N ILE A 144 -3.61 15.43 -13.11
CA ILE A 144 -3.17 14.65 -11.93
C ILE A 144 -3.12 13.17 -12.28
N LEU A 145 -2.02 12.51 -11.95
CA LEU A 145 -1.88 11.06 -11.98
C LEU A 145 -1.93 10.51 -10.56
N GLU A 146 -2.80 9.56 -10.30
CA GLU A 146 -2.84 8.80 -9.05
C GLU A 146 -2.35 7.36 -9.32
N LEU A 147 -1.26 6.97 -8.66
CA LEU A 147 -0.70 5.62 -8.74
C LEU A 147 -1.15 4.80 -7.53
N GLY A 148 -1.90 3.72 -7.78
CA GLY A 148 -2.48 2.90 -6.72
C GLY A 148 -3.77 3.50 -6.16
N CYS A 149 -4.78 3.73 -6.99
CA CYS A 149 -6.00 4.44 -6.60
C CYS A 149 -6.93 3.66 -5.65
N GLY A 150 -6.69 2.37 -5.41
CA GLY A 150 -7.53 1.54 -4.54
C GLY A 150 -9.01 1.61 -4.92
N TRP A 151 -9.87 1.79 -3.93
CA TRP A 151 -11.33 1.94 -4.14
C TRP A 151 -11.75 3.37 -4.52
N GLY A 152 -10.79 4.20 -4.92
CA GLY A 152 -11.03 5.54 -5.44
C GLY A 152 -11.24 6.62 -4.38
N SER A 153 -10.76 6.40 -3.17
CA SER A 153 -10.91 7.38 -2.08
C SER A 153 -10.43 8.77 -2.48
N LEU A 154 -9.15 8.90 -2.85
CA LEU A 154 -8.57 10.17 -3.28
C LEU A 154 -9.06 10.55 -4.68
N THR A 155 -9.18 9.59 -5.61
CA THR A 155 -9.69 9.82 -6.98
C THR A 155 -11.03 10.56 -6.99
N LEU A 156 -12.04 10.01 -6.28
CA LEU A 156 -13.39 10.57 -6.24
C LEU A 156 -13.46 11.88 -5.45
N TRP A 157 -12.63 12.00 -4.40
CA TRP A 157 -12.51 13.23 -3.64
C TRP A 157 -11.91 14.37 -4.49
N MET A 158 -10.85 14.08 -5.27
CA MET A 158 -10.28 15.04 -6.21
C MET A 158 -11.26 15.41 -7.32
N ALA A 159 -12.01 14.44 -7.85
CA ALA A 159 -13.00 14.67 -8.92
C ALA A 159 -14.10 15.63 -8.48
N GLU A 160 -14.57 15.50 -7.24
CA GLU A 160 -15.56 16.37 -6.63
C GLU A 160 -15.02 17.79 -6.38
N ARG A 161 -13.79 17.88 -5.86
CA ARG A 161 -13.21 19.14 -5.39
C ARG A 161 -12.54 19.96 -6.48
N TYR A 162 -12.08 19.29 -7.55
CA TYR A 162 -11.36 19.89 -8.67
C TYR A 162 -12.02 19.54 -10.01
N PRO A 163 -13.21 20.13 -10.29
CA PRO A 163 -14.02 19.74 -11.45
C PRO A 163 -13.38 20.07 -12.80
N HIS A 164 -12.44 21.02 -12.87
CA HIS A 164 -11.71 21.36 -14.11
C HIS A 164 -10.39 20.61 -14.25
N SER A 165 -9.97 19.85 -13.23
CA SER A 165 -8.79 18.98 -13.31
C SER A 165 -9.07 17.74 -14.14
N ARG A 166 -8.00 17.17 -14.74
CA ARG A 166 -8.04 15.87 -15.39
C ARG A 166 -7.33 14.87 -14.49
N ILE A 167 -8.06 13.87 -14.04
CA ILE A 167 -7.55 12.86 -13.11
C ILE A 167 -7.37 11.54 -13.86
N THR A 168 -6.14 11.04 -13.91
CA THR A 168 -5.82 9.70 -14.38
C THR A 168 -5.49 8.83 -13.17
N ALA A 169 -6.33 7.86 -12.87
CA ALA A 169 -6.17 6.94 -11.76
C ALA A 169 -5.72 5.56 -12.27
N VAL A 170 -4.73 4.96 -11.62
CA VAL A 170 -4.16 3.68 -12.02
C VAL A 170 -4.33 2.66 -10.91
N SER A 171 -4.87 1.49 -11.27
CA SER A 171 -4.93 0.31 -10.41
C SER A 171 -4.63 -0.94 -11.26
N ASN A 172 -4.07 -1.98 -10.67
CA ASN A 172 -3.94 -3.29 -11.31
C ASN A 172 -5.20 -4.18 -11.12
N SER A 173 -6.25 -3.66 -10.45
CA SER A 173 -7.49 -4.36 -10.14
C SER A 173 -8.66 -3.89 -11.02
N ARG A 174 -9.20 -4.79 -11.82
CA ARG A 174 -10.39 -4.54 -12.63
C ARG A 174 -11.64 -4.24 -11.79
N PRO A 175 -11.95 -4.98 -10.70
CA PRO A 175 -13.06 -4.65 -9.82
C PRO A 175 -12.99 -3.23 -9.25
N GLN A 176 -11.81 -2.74 -8.87
CA GLN A 176 -11.62 -1.37 -8.40
C GLN A 176 -11.96 -0.35 -9.50
N ARG A 177 -11.48 -0.59 -10.73
CA ARG A 177 -11.82 0.29 -11.85
C ARG A 177 -13.33 0.35 -12.07
N GLU A 178 -13.99 -0.81 -12.19
CA GLU A 178 -15.44 -0.89 -12.42
C GLU A 178 -16.24 -0.16 -11.33
N PHE A 179 -15.80 -0.28 -10.07
CA PHE A 179 -16.38 0.41 -8.93
C PHE A 179 -16.23 1.94 -9.05
N ILE A 180 -15.02 2.43 -9.31
CA ILE A 180 -14.75 3.87 -9.44
C ILE A 180 -15.54 4.47 -10.61
N GLU A 181 -15.53 3.80 -11.78
CA GLU A 181 -16.29 4.25 -12.96
C GLU A 181 -17.81 4.31 -12.69
N ALA A 182 -18.35 3.33 -11.93
CA ALA A 182 -19.75 3.37 -11.51
C ALA A 182 -20.03 4.58 -10.62
N ARG A 183 -19.19 4.84 -9.60
CA ARG A 183 -19.32 6.00 -8.71
C ARG A 183 -19.18 7.33 -9.47
N CYS A 184 -18.30 7.40 -10.47
CA CYS A 184 -18.21 8.58 -11.34
C CYS A 184 -19.50 8.82 -12.13
N ARG A 185 -20.09 7.77 -12.71
CA ARG A 185 -21.40 7.89 -13.41
C ARG A 185 -22.49 8.36 -12.48
N ASP A 186 -22.61 7.74 -11.31
CA ASP A 186 -23.65 8.05 -10.32
C ASP A 186 -23.58 9.50 -9.82
N ARG A 187 -22.36 10.05 -9.72
CA ARG A 187 -22.11 11.42 -9.24
C ARG A 187 -21.94 12.45 -10.37
N GLY A 188 -21.98 12.02 -11.63
CA GLY A 188 -21.81 12.91 -12.79
C GLY A 188 -20.39 13.43 -13.00
N PHE A 189 -19.36 12.72 -12.51
CA PHE A 189 -17.97 13.10 -12.71
C PHE A 189 -17.49 12.68 -14.11
N ALA A 190 -17.12 13.65 -14.93
CA ALA A 190 -16.61 13.44 -16.29
C ALA A 190 -15.09 13.62 -16.41
N ASN A 191 -14.42 14.00 -15.33
CA ASN A 191 -13.02 14.39 -15.29
C ASN A 191 -12.06 13.30 -14.81
N VAL A 192 -12.54 12.05 -14.67
CA VAL A 192 -11.77 10.89 -14.21
C VAL A 192 -11.61 9.88 -15.34
N ARG A 193 -10.39 9.41 -15.53
CA ARG A 193 -10.03 8.26 -16.37
C ARG A 193 -9.35 7.20 -15.50
N VAL A 194 -9.90 5.98 -15.44
CA VAL A 194 -9.27 4.87 -14.71
C VAL A 194 -8.57 3.93 -15.70
N ILE A 195 -7.32 3.60 -15.41
CA ILE A 195 -6.50 2.65 -16.17
C ILE A 195 -6.28 1.41 -15.30
N THR A 196 -6.58 0.23 -15.84
CA THR A 196 -6.20 -1.04 -15.21
C THR A 196 -4.93 -1.54 -15.90
N GLU A 197 -3.81 -1.42 -15.22
CA GLU A 197 -2.51 -1.91 -15.72
C GLU A 197 -1.55 -2.18 -14.58
N ASP A 198 -0.69 -3.17 -14.76
CA ASP A 198 0.44 -3.44 -13.88
C ASP A 198 1.48 -2.32 -14.01
N ILE A 199 1.99 -1.83 -12.88
CA ILE A 199 2.99 -0.77 -12.84
C ILE A 199 4.26 -1.13 -13.64
N ASN A 200 4.60 -2.40 -13.76
CA ASN A 200 5.72 -2.85 -14.58
C ASN A 200 5.51 -2.56 -16.07
N ARG A 201 4.27 -2.61 -16.56
CA ARG A 201 3.89 -2.46 -17.97
C ARG A 201 3.25 -1.13 -18.30
N LEU A 202 2.82 -0.35 -17.30
CA LEU A 202 2.16 0.93 -17.48
C LEU A 202 3.00 1.85 -18.37
N GLN A 203 2.42 2.34 -19.45
CA GLN A 203 3.04 3.31 -20.35
C GLN A 203 2.16 4.54 -20.45
N LEU A 204 2.71 5.70 -20.16
CA LEU A 204 2.06 7.00 -20.24
C LEU A 204 2.92 7.94 -21.07
N SER A 205 2.30 9.00 -21.60
CA SER A 205 3.02 10.02 -22.39
C SER A 205 3.93 10.84 -21.47
N SER A 206 5.11 11.18 -21.97
CA SER A 206 6.05 12.05 -21.28
C SER A 206 5.47 13.45 -21.07
N THR A 207 5.92 14.13 -20.02
CA THR A 207 5.59 15.56 -19.73
C THR A 207 4.09 15.87 -19.72
N GLN A 208 3.28 14.94 -19.17
CA GLN A 208 1.83 15.04 -19.21
C GLN A 208 1.23 15.62 -17.93
N PHE A 209 1.82 15.31 -16.75
CA PHE A 209 1.18 15.55 -15.47
C PHE A 209 1.78 16.73 -14.71
N ASP A 210 0.92 17.52 -14.07
CA ASP A 210 1.31 18.60 -13.15
C ASP A 210 1.63 18.01 -11.77
N ARG A 211 0.90 16.96 -11.39
CA ARG A 211 1.05 16.24 -10.11
C ARG A 211 0.97 14.74 -10.32
N VAL A 212 1.83 14.03 -9.62
CA VAL A 212 1.70 12.58 -9.40
C VAL A 212 1.49 12.36 -7.91
N VAL A 213 0.48 11.60 -7.53
CA VAL A 213 0.17 11.25 -6.14
C VAL A 213 0.15 9.74 -5.97
N SER A 214 0.69 9.24 -4.87
CA SER A 214 0.68 7.81 -4.54
C SER A 214 0.51 7.62 -3.03
N ILE A 215 -0.51 6.87 -2.66
CA ILE A 215 -0.90 6.65 -1.27
C ILE A 215 -0.81 5.15 -0.95
N GLU A 216 0.12 4.79 -0.06
CA GLU A 216 0.34 3.41 0.41
C GLU A 216 0.42 2.39 -0.74
N MET A 217 1.21 2.72 -1.77
CA MET A 217 1.51 1.84 -2.90
C MET A 217 3.01 1.55 -3.01
N PHE A 218 3.87 2.49 -2.61
CA PHE A 218 5.31 2.33 -2.72
C PHE A 218 5.84 1.19 -1.84
N GLU A 219 5.12 0.74 -0.83
CA GLU A 219 5.41 -0.44 -0.02
C GLU A 219 5.38 -1.74 -0.84
N HIS A 220 4.70 -1.74 -1.97
CA HIS A 220 4.65 -2.84 -2.94
C HIS A 220 5.70 -2.71 -4.06
N VAL A 221 6.46 -1.62 -4.07
CA VAL A 221 7.51 -1.36 -5.06
C VAL A 221 8.82 -2.01 -4.63
N ARG A 222 9.53 -2.61 -5.59
CA ARG A 222 10.85 -3.23 -5.41
C ARG A 222 11.94 -2.54 -6.19
N ASN A 223 11.63 -1.69 -7.15
CA ASN A 223 12.60 -0.88 -7.85
C ASN A 223 12.18 0.59 -7.84
N TYR A 224 12.57 1.27 -6.79
CA TYR A 224 12.30 2.69 -6.61
C TYR A 224 12.99 3.55 -7.69
N GLU A 225 14.22 3.19 -8.05
CA GLU A 225 14.98 3.94 -9.05
C GLU A 225 14.28 3.96 -10.40
N HIS A 226 13.84 2.80 -10.87
CA HIS A 226 13.14 2.69 -12.15
C HIS A 226 11.74 3.35 -12.11
N LEU A 227 11.01 3.21 -11.01
CA LEU A 227 9.71 3.88 -10.88
C LEU A 227 9.86 5.41 -10.86
N LEU A 228 10.80 5.94 -10.09
CA LEU A 228 11.03 7.40 -10.01
C LEU A 228 11.53 8.00 -11.33
N LEU A 229 12.37 7.27 -12.08
CA LEU A 229 12.75 7.65 -13.45
C LEU A 229 11.51 7.80 -14.34
N ARG A 230 10.59 6.83 -14.31
CA ARG A 230 9.37 6.90 -15.13
C ARG A 230 8.43 8.00 -14.67
N ILE A 231 8.29 8.22 -13.38
CA ILE A 231 7.48 9.32 -12.84
C ILE A 231 8.07 10.67 -13.26
N ALA A 232 9.40 10.82 -13.23
CA ALA A 232 10.06 12.04 -13.68
C ALA A 232 9.79 12.32 -15.17
N ASP A 233 9.79 11.27 -16.02
CA ASP A 233 9.43 11.40 -17.44
C ASP A 233 7.95 11.81 -17.65
N TRP A 234 7.04 11.30 -16.83
CA TRP A 234 5.61 11.65 -16.93
C TRP A 234 5.29 13.05 -16.42
N LEU A 235 6.08 13.58 -15.48
CA LEU A 235 5.90 14.92 -14.93
C LEU A 235 6.31 16.00 -15.92
N ARG A 236 5.57 17.10 -15.93
CA ARG A 236 5.98 18.33 -16.61
C ARG A 236 7.15 18.99 -15.89
N PRO A 237 7.93 19.84 -16.55
CA PRO A 237 8.87 20.71 -15.84
C PRO A 237 8.17 21.48 -14.71
N GLY A 238 8.71 21.37 -13.49
CA GLY A 238 8.09 21.94 -12.28
C GLY A 238 6.91 21.12 -11.70
N GLY A 239 6.57 19.98 -12.32
CA GLY A 239 5.62 19.03 -11.76
C GLY A 239 6.15 18.36 -10.48
N LYS A 240 5.25 17.87 -9.62
CA LYS A 240 5.62 17.31 -8.31
C LYS A 240 5.04 15.92 -8.09
N LEU A 241 5.83 15.08 -7.43
CA LEU A 241 5.40 13.79 -6.88
C LEU A 241 5.11 13.95 -5.39
N PHE A 242 3.95 13.48 -4.94
CA PHE A 242 3.62 13.30 -3.55
C PHE A 242 3.51 11.80 -3.23
N VAL A 243 4.21 11.35 -2.20
CA VAL A 243 4.16 9.96 -1.73
C VAL A 243 3.76 9.94 -0.25
N HIS A 244 2.73 9.17 0.08
CA HIS A 244 2.43 8.77 1.45
C HIS A 244 2.66 7.26 1.59
N ILE A 245 3.53 6.87 2.51
CA ILE A 245 3.84 5.47 2.82
C ILE A 245 3.84 5.27 4.34
N PHE A 246 3.50 4.09 4.80
CA PHE A 246 3.89 3.70 6.14
C PHE A 246 5.38 3.32 6.14
N CYS A 247 6.06 3.52 7.26
CA CYS A 247 7.49 3.20 7.37
C CYS A 247 7.88 2.87 8.80
N HIS A 248 8.94 2.10 8.95
CA HIS A 248 9.66 2.03 10.22
C HIS A 248 10.62 3.22 10.34
N ARG A 249 10.90 3.65 11.56
CA ARG A 249 11.75 4.82 11.81
C ARG A 249 13.18 4.67 11.28
N GLU A 250 13.73 3.44 11.32
CA GLU A 250 15.14 3.15 11.04
C GLU A 250 15.36 1.88 10.22
N LEU A 251 14.44 0.90 10.32
CA LEU A 251 14.62 -0.42 9.72
C LEU A 251 13.93 -0.51 8.37
N MET A 252 14.56 -1.23 7.45
CA MET A 252 14.00 -1.58 6.15
C MET A 252 14.13 -3.09 5.96
N TYR A 253 13.03 -3.77 5.64
CA TYR A 253 13.02 -5.21 5.44
C TYR A 253 11.86 -5.66 4.56
N PRO A 254 12.06 -6.72 3.72
CA PRO A 254 10.98 -7.33 2.97
C PRO A 254 10.04 -8.13 3.89
N PHE A 255 8.78 -8.25 3.48
CA PHE A 255 7.85 -9.21 4.07
C PHE A 255 8.08 -10.58 3.42
N GLU A 256 8.82 -11.45 4.12
CA GLU A 256 9.15 -12.79 3.67
C GLU A 256 7.99 -13.76 3.90
N THR A 257 8.00 -14.88 3.16
CA THR A 257 6.94 -15.91 3.23
C THR A 257 7.43 -17.26 3.76
N ASP A 258 8.74 -17.38 4.03
CA ASP A 258 9.39 -18.67 4.29
C ASP A 258 9.27 -19.14 5.74
N GLY A 259 9.11 -18.25 6.69
CA GLY A 259 8.98 -18.54 8.11
C GLY A 259 7.56 -19.01 8.49
N LYS A 260 7.45 -19.87 9.51
CA LYS A 260 6.14 -20.32 10.03
C LYS A 260 5.32 -19.14 10.60
N ASP A 261 6.00 -18.13 11.11
CA ASP A 261 5.43 -16.96 11.79
C ASP A 261 5.30 -15.73 10.86
N ASP A 262 5.64 -15.87 9.56
CA ASP A 262 5.56 -14.81 8.57
C ASP A 262 4.12 -14.62 8.02
N TRP A 263 3.17 -14.46 8.94
CA TRP A 263 1.76 -14.28 8.62
C TRP A 263 1.51 -13.09 7.67
N MET A 264 2.16 -11.96 7.95
CA MET A 264 2.02 -10.75 7.13
C MET A 264 2.48 -10.97 5.68
N GLY A 265 3.64 -11.60 5.49
CA GLY A 265 4.13 -11.93 4.15
C GLY A 265 3.23 -12.92 3.42
N LYS A 266 2.71 -13.93 4.13
CA LYS A 266 1.90 -14.98 3.52
C LYS A 266 0.49 -14.55 3.12
N TYR A 267 -0.18 -13.78 3.98
CA TYR A 267 -1.61 -13.54 3.87
C TYR A 267 -1.99 -12.09 3.59
N PHE A 268 -1.05 -11.15 3.77
CA PHE A 268 -1.38 -9.74 3.65
C PHE A 268 -0.40 -8.95 2.77
N PHE A 269 0.91 -9.15 2.89
CA PHE A 269 1.91 -8.31 2.23
C PHE A 269 2.92 -9.11 1.41
N THR A 270 2.46 -10.13 0.66
CA THR A 270 3.34 -10.93 -0.21
C THR A 270 4.08 -10.03 -1.20
N GLY A 271 5.41 -10.12 -1.21
CA GLY A 271 6.26 -9.28 -2.06
C GLY A 271 6.39 -7.82 -1.61
N GLY A 272 5.76 -7.43 -0.52
CA GLY A 272 5.84 -6.07 0.03
C GLY A 272 7.12 -5.80 0.83
N LEU A 273 7.29 -4.56 1.22
CA LEU A 273 8.43 -4.03 1.95
C LEU A 273 7.95 -3.18 3.14
N MET A 274 8.63 -3.27 4.26
CA MET A 274 8.62 -2.24 5.29
C MET A 274 9.74 -1.25 4.97
N PRO A 275 9.43 -0.07 4.42
CA PRO A 275 10.45 0.93 4.14
C PRO A 275 10.93 1.61 5.43
N ALA A 276 12.15 2.10 5.45
CA ALA A 276 12.62 3.02 6.47
C ALA A 276 12.21 4.46 6.14
N ALA A 277 12.15 5.31 7.15
CA ALA A 277 11.75 6.71 6.98
C ALA A 277 12.66 7.51 6.03
N ASP A 278 13.88 7.05 5.82
CA ASP A 278 14.89 7.66 4.96
C ASP A 278 15.06 6.95 3.61
N THR A 279 14.29 5.89 3.33
CA THR A 279 14.42 5.09 2.10
C THR A 279 14.44 5.96 0.85
N LEU A 280 13.52 6.92 0.70
CA LEU A 280 13.44 7.76 -0.49
C LEU A 280 14.63 8.72 -0.64
N LEU A 281 15.35 9.05 0.45
CA LEU A 281 16.57 9.88 0.39
C LEU A 281 17.70 9.25 -0.44
N HIS A 282 17.66 7.92 -0.62
CA HIS A 282 18.65 7.18 -1.40
C HIS A 282 18.35 7.19 -2.92
N PHE A 283 17.21 7.71 -3.34
CA PHE A 283 16.74 7.68 -4.74
C PHE A 283 16.44 9.09 -5.28
N GLN A 284 17.46 9.97 -5.31
CA GLN A 284 17.32 11.36 -5.72
C GLN A 284 18.00 11.69 -7.05
N ARG A 285 18.18 10.70 -7.94
CA ARG A 285 18.80 10.91 -9.25
C ARG A 285 17.87 11.68 -10.21
N ASP A 286 16.60 11.30 -10.27
CA ASP A 286 15.64 11.80 -11.25
C ASP A 286 14.63 12.79 -10.63
N LEU A 287 14.39 12.70 -9.35
CA LEU A 287 13.57 13.61 -8.55
C LEU A 287 14.29 13.98 -7.26
N ASN A 288 14.16 15.22 -6.80
CA ASN A 288 14.71 15.68 -5.52
C ASN A 288 13.59 15.81 -4.49
N ILE A 289 13.87 15.40 -3.24
CA ILE A 289 12.94 15.61 -2.14
C ILE A 289 12.95 17.09 -1.76
N GLU A 290 11.79 17.74 -1.84
CA GLU A 290 11.60 19.13 -1.40
C GLU A 290 11.22 19.18 0.08
N GLU A 291 10.29 18.33 0.50
CA GLU A 291 9.79 18.28 1.88
C GLU A 291 9.52 16.86 2.33
N GLN A 292 9.67 16.61 3.63
CA GLN A 292 9.33 15.34 4.27
C GLN A 292 8.57 15.60 5.57
N TRP A 293 7.42 14.95 5.73
CA TRP A 293 6.62 14.99 6.95
C TRP A 293 6.58 13.62 7.59
N ARG A 294 6.55 13.58 8.92
CA ARG A 294 6.39 12.34 9.69
C ARG A 294 5.13 12.44 10.53
N LEU A 295 4.28 11.44 10.42
CA LEU A 295 3.09 11.28 11.25
C LEU A 295 3.28 10.12 12.22
N SER A 296 2.64 10.21 13.39
CA SER A 296 2.69 9.14 14.37
C SER A 296 1.95 7.89 13.85
N GLY A 297 2.50 6.70 14.11
CA GLY A 297 1.80 5.43 13.86
C GLY A 297 0.49 5.27 14.65
N THR A 298 0.24 6.11 15.67
CA THR A 298 -1.03 6.14 16.39
C THR A 298 -2.22 6.55 15.51
N HIS A 299 -1.98 7.29 14.43
CA HIS A 299 -3.01 7.58 13.43
C HIS A 299 -3.49 6.30 12.75
N TYR A 300 -2.56 5.44 12.35
CA TYR A 300 -2.90 4.14 11.75
C TYR A 300 -3.57 3.20 12.76
N GLU A 301 -3.07 3.17 14.01
CA GLU A 301 -3.69 2.39 15.09
C GLU A 301 -5.15 2.77 15.30
N LYS A 302 -5.47 4.07 15.40
CA LYS A 302 -6.85 4.56 15.54
C LYS A 302 -7.69 4.20 14.34
N THR A 303 -7.15 4.33 13.11
CA THR A 303 -7.82 3.98 11.88
C THR A 303 -8.17 2.48 11.84
N ALA A 304 -7.21 1.61 12.12
CA ALA A 304 -7.42 0.16 12.14
C ALA A 304 -8.44 -0.27 13.22
N ASN A 305 -8.41 0.36 14.40
CA ASN A 305 -9.41 0.09 15.43
C ASN A 305 -10.81 0.58 15.00
N ALA A 306 -10.94 1.69 14.29
CA ALA A 306 -12.21 2.14 13.76
C ALA A 306 -12.76 1.18 12.69
N TRP A 307 -11.91 0.68 11.79
CA TRP A 307 -12.29 -0.37 10.84
C TRP A 307 -12.75 -1.64 11.54
N LEU A 308 -12.04 -2.08 12.59
CA LEU A 308 -12.43 -3.26 13.37
C LEU A 308 -13.80 -3.07 14.04
N VAL A 309 -14.05 -1.90 14.62
CA VAL A 309 -15.37 -1.60 15.21
C VAL A 309 -16.49 -1.66 14.17
N ASN A 310 -16.25 -1.19 12.95
CA ASN A 310 -17.23 -1.30 11.87
C ASN A 310 -17.42 -2.75 11.43
N GLN A 311 -16.34 -3.51 11.30
CA GLN A 311 -16.38 -4.94 10.95
C GLN A 311 -17.15 -5.77 11.98
N ASP A 312 -16.97 -5.47 13.28
CA ASP A 312 -17.65 -6.18 14.35
C ASP A 312 -19.18 -5.89 14.39
N ARG A 313 -19.62 -4.81 13.74
CA ARG A 313 -21.05 -4.43 13.67
C ARG A 313 -21.79 -5.09 12.51
N HIS A 314 -21.08 -5.60 11.52
CA HIS A 314 -21.63 -6.09 10.25
C HIS A 314 -21.19 -7.51 9.94
#